data_ece576318f44962fb5fca01853371a36
#
_entry.id   ece576318f44962fb5fca01853371a36
#
_cell.length_a   1.000
_cell.length_b   1.000
_cell.length_c   1.000
_cell.angle_alpha   90.00
_cell.angle_beta   90.00
_cell.angle_gamma   90.00
#
_symmetry.space_group_name_H-M   'P 1'
#
loop_
_entity.id
_entity.type
_entity.pdbx_description
1 polymer ?
#
loop_
_entity_poly.entity_id
_entity_poly.type
_entity_poly.pdbx_seq_one_letter_code
_entity_poly.pdbx_strand_id
1 'polypeptide(L)'
;ITMATIPVPMEEAHRFGILITDDTRRIVDFEEKPKNPRSNLASMGIYIFTWKVLREALLTLSEQPGCDFGKHIIPYCHKRGDRVFAYEFNGYWKDVGTLSSYWESNMELIDLIPEFNLYEEFWKVYTKADVIPPQYIAENAVVERSIIGEGAEIYGEVHNSIIGPGVVVSE
;
A
#
# COMPACT_ATOMS: atom_id res chain seq x y z
N ILE A 1 -20.71 5.04 2.59
CA ILE A 1 -19.30 4.82 2.17
C ILE A 1 -18.46 4.82 3.42
N THR A 2 -17.51 3.88 3.53
CA THR A 2 -16.47 3.90 4.53
C THR A 2 -15.12 3.95 3.85
N MET A 3 -14.24 4.84 4.30
CA MET A 3 -12.89 5.01 3.80
C MET A 3 -11.90 4.59 4.89
N ALA A 4 -11.00 3.66 4.59
CA ALA A 4 -9.90 3.36 5.49
C ALA A 4 -8.90 4.52 5.48
N THR A 5 -8.46 4.90 6.68
CA THR A 5 -7.63 6.08 6.91
C THR A 5 -6.54 5.77 7.93
N ILE A 6 -5.43 6.47 7.82
CA ILE A 6 -4.31 6.35 8.75
C ILE A 6 -3.71 7.75 9.00
N PRO A 7 -3.32 8.08 10.22
CA PRO A 7 -2.55 9.30 10.46
C PRO A 7 -1.14 9.17 9.88
N VAL A 8 -0.70 10.19 9.14
CA VAL A 8 0.65 10.27 8.56
C VAL A 8 1.39 11.50 9.10
N PRO A 9 2.73 11.57 9.01
CA PRO A 9 3.46 12.80 9.30
C PRO A 9 2.93 13.95 8.45
N MET A 10 2.78 15.15 9.04
CA MET A 10 2.24 16.34 8.34
C MET A 10 3.05 16.72 7.11
N GLU A 11 4.36 16.48 7.15
CA GLU A 11 5.29 16.74 6.04
C GLU A 11 4.97 15.88 4.81
N GLU A 12 4.42 14.69 5.01
CA GLU A 12 4.06 13.74 3.95
C GLU A 12 2.59 13.86 3.51
N ALA A 13 1.76 14.51 4.31
CA ALA A 13 0.31 14.54 4.08
C ALA A 13 -0.07 15.08 2.69
N HIS A 14 0.75 15.97 2.12
CA HIS A 14 0.54 16.52 0.77
C HIS A 14 0.58 15.46 -0.36
N ARG A 15 1.06 14.24 -0.08
CA ARG A 15 1.15 13.13 -1.05
C ARG A 15 -0.15 12.36 -1.18
N PHE A 16 -1.05 12.50 -0.21
CA PHE A 16 -2.25 11.66 -0.04
C PHE A 16 -3.54 12.47 -0.20
N GLY A 17 -4.63 11.76 -0.38
CA GLY A 17 -5.96 12.31 -0.13
C GLY A 17 -6.16 12.52 1.36
N ILE A 18 -6.43 13.74 1.79
CA ILE A 18 -6.54 14.13 3.19
C ILE A 18 -8.00 14.32 3.58
N LEU A 19 -8.35 13.77 4.73
CA LEU A 19 -9.71 13.80 5.25
C LEU A 19 -9.81 14.71 6.46
N ILE A 20 -10.94 15.40 6.54
CA ILE A 20 -11.36 16.17 7.71
C ILE A 20 -12.65 15.53 8.20
N THR A 21 -12.68 15.15 9.47
CA THR A 21 -13.83 14.47 10.09
C THR A 21 -14.41 15.29 11.22
N ASP A 22 -15.69 15.06 11.48
CA ASP A 22 -16.33 15.50 12.73
C ASP A 22 -16.11 14.48 13.87
N ASP A 23 -16.65 14.78 15.05
CA ASP A 23 -16.54 13.93 16.24
C ASP A 23 -17.21 12.54 16.08
N THR A 24 -18.06 12.36 15.08
CA THR A 24 -18.70 11.09 14.73
C THR A 24 -17.94 10.29 13.71
N ARG A 25 -16.73 10.75 13.31
CA ARG A 25 -15.91 10.22 12.21
C ARG A 25 -16.56 10.35 10.82
N ARG A 26 -17.59 11.17 10.70
CA ARG A 26 -18.13 11.51 9.40
C ARG A 26 -17.15 12.45 8.67
N ILE A 27 -16.89 12.15 7.42
CA ILE A 27 -16.02 12.99 6.59
C ILE A 27 -16.81 14.24 6.19
N VAL A 28 -16.34 15.38 6.65
CA VAL A 28 -16.92 16.71 6.36
C VAL A 28 -16.22 17.39 5.19
N ASP A 29 -14.97 17.02 4.93
CA ASP A 29 -14.22 17.53 3.78
C ASP A 29 -13.16 16.53 3.33
N PHE A 30 -12.79 16.60 2.04
CA PHE A 30 -11.78 15.75 1.42
C PHE A 30 -10.94 16.56 0.44
N GLU A 31 -9.63 16.50 0.59
CA GLU A 31 -8.65 17.21 -0.23
C GLU A 31 -7.70 16.23 -0.90
N GLU A 32 -7.75 16.14 -2.22
CA GLU A 32 -6.84 15.26 -2.97
C GLU A 32 -5.48 15.93 -3.18
N LYS A 33 -4.45 15.39 -2.52
CA LYS A 33 -3.05 15.85 -2.60
C LYS A 33 -2.90 17.36 -2.43
N PRO A 34 -3.36 17.93 -1.30
CA PRO A 34 -3.33 19.36 -1.08
C PRO A 34 -1.90 19.86 -0.87
N LYS A 35 -1.58 21.05 -1.39
CA LYS A 35 -0.27 21.68 -1.14
C LYS A 35 -0.07 22.04 0.32
N ASN A 36 -1.13 22.45 1.01
CA ASN A 36 -1.15 22.81 2.42
C ASN A 36 -2.25 22.00 3.13
N PRO A 37 -1.95 20.77 3.57
CA PRO A 37 -2.94 19.91 4.21
C PRO A 37 -3.45 20.48 5.53
N ARG A 38 -4.77 20.43 5.73
CA ARG A 38 -5.42 20.90 6.97
C ARG A 38 -5.55 19.81 8.04
N SER A 39 -5.22 18.57 7.69
CA SER A 39 -5.25 17.40 8.56
C SER A 39 -4.13 16.46 8.14
N ASN A 40 -3.76 15.54 9.02
CA ASN A 40 -2.84 14.47 8.73
C ASN A 40 -3.53 13.10 8.56
N LEU A 41 -4.86 13.07 8.52
CA LEU A 41 -5.61 11.84 8.31
C LEU A 41 -5.66 11.50 6.83
N ALA A 42 -4.79 10.58 6.41
CA ALA A 42 -4.64 10.19 5.02
C ALA A 42 -5.60 9.06 4.61
N SER A 43 -6.12 9.12 3.41
CA SER A 43 -6.82 8.02 2.77
C SER A 43 -5.85 6.92 2.37
N MET A 44 -6.11 5.70 2.77
CA MET A 44 -5.32 4.53 2.39
C MET A 44 -5.64 4.03 0.96
N GLY A 45 -6.58 4.65 0.25
CA GLY A 45 -7.04 4.16 -1.05
C GLY A 45 -7.94 2.93 -0.97
N ILE A 46 -8.42 2.59 0.22
CA ILE A 46 -9.27 1.43 0.49
C ILE A 46 -10.66 1.92 0.87
N TYR A 47 -11.67 1.44 0.14
CA TYR A 47 -13.04 1.93 0.26
C TYR A 47 -14.04 0.79 0.33
N ILE A 48 -15.07 0.96 1.16
CA ILE A 48 -16.25 0.08 1.21
C ILE A 48 -17.47 0.90 0.82
N PHE A 49 -18.17 0.47 -0.22
CA PHE A 49 -19.37 1.12 -0.73
C PHE A 49 -20.59 0.21 -0.58
N THR A 50 -21.74 0.80 -0.31
CA THR A 50 -23.00 0.18 -0.69
C THR A 50 -23.06 0.13 -2.22
N TRP A 51 -23.25 -1.06 -2.80
CA TRP A 51 -23.20 -1.25 -4.27
C TRP A 51 -24.09 -0.29 -5.04
N LYS A 52 -25.31 -0.03 -4.55
CA LYS A 52 -26.22 0.94 -5.17
C LYS A 52 -25.57 2.32 -5.33
N VAL A 53 -24.91 2.82 -4.28
CA VAL A 53 -24.25 4.14 -4.27
C VAL A 53 -23.08 4.17 -5.26
N LEU A 54 -22.23 3.13 -5.24
CA LEU A 54 -21.11 3.04 -6.16
C LEU A 54 -21.56 2.94 -7.61
N ARG A 55 -22.54 2.08 -7.91
CA ARG A 55 -23.06 1.90 -9.26
C ARG A 55 -23.62 3.20 -9.85
N GLU A 56 -24.40 3.93 -9.05
CA GLU A 56 -24.95 5.23 -9.49
C GLU A 56 -23.82 6.25 -9.78
N ALA A 57 -22.83 6.34 -8.90
CA ALA A 57 -21.68 7.22 -9.11
C ALA A 57 -20.88 6.86 -10.38
N LEU A 58 -20.58 5.56 -10.56
CA LEU A 58 -19.86 5.07 -11.74
C LEU A 58 -20.62 5.35 -13.05
N LEU A 59 -21.93 5.10 -13.08
CA LEU A 59 -22.72 5.37 -14.26
C LEU A 59 -22.81 6.87 -14.58
N THR A 60 -22.93 7.72 -13.55
CA THR A 60 -23.01 9.18 -13.76
C THR A 60 -21.68 9.76 -14.25
N LEU A 61 -20.55 9.17 -13.80
CA LEU A 61 -19.22 9.65 -14.15
C LEU A 61 -18.54 8.85 -15.27
N SER A 62 -19.24 7.88 -15.88
CA SER A 62 -18.68 6.97 -16.89
C SER A 62 -18.15 7.66 -18.14
N GLU A 63 -18.70 8.83 -18.49
CA GLU A 63 -18.27 9.60 -19.66
C GLU A 63 -17.05 10.49 -19.39
N GLN A 64 -16.61 10.59 -18.12
CA GLN A 64 -15.42 11.37 -17.77
C GLN A 64 -14.14 10.56 -18.04
N PRO A 65 -13.26 11.02 -18.95
CA PRO A 65 -12.00 10.35 -19.20
C PRO A 65 -11.16 10.29 -17.93
N GLY A 66 -10.63 9.10 -17.60
CA GLY A 66 -9.75 8.92 -16.43
C GLY A 66 -10.47 9.09 -15.09
N CYS A 67 -11.68 8.57 -14.96
CA CYS A 67 -12.44 8.61 -13.72
C CYS A 67 -11.64 7.96 -12.57
N ASP A 68 -11.36 8.75 -11.54
CA ASP A 68 -10.55 8.39 -10.37
C ASP A 68 -11.39 8.46 -9.08
N PHE A 69 -11.14 7.56 -8.14
CA PHE A 69 -11.92 7.52 -6.90
C PHE A 69 -11.73 8.79 -6.05
N GLY A 70 -10.47 9.20 -5.84
CA GLY A 70 -10.16 10.37 -5.01
C GLY A 70 -10.59 11.69 -5.64
N LYS A 71 -10.39 11.85 -6.96
CA LYS A 71 -10.66 13.11 -7.66
C LYS A 71 -12.13 13.28 -8.08
N HIS A 72 -12.83 12.17 -8.33
CA HIS A 72 -14.16 12.23 -8.96
C HIS A 72 -15.23 11.55 -8.12
N ILE A 73 -15.09 10.26 -7.81
CA ILE A 73 -16.17 9.46 -7.19
C ILE A 73 -16.45 9.91 -5.75
N ILE A 74 -15.42 10.02 -4.92
CA ILE A 74 -15.59 10.44 -3.51
C ILE A 74 -16.14 11.87 -3.41
N PRO A 75 -15.56 12.88 -4.12
CA PRO A 75 -16.11 14.22 -4.11
C PRO A 75 -17.54 14.29 -4.67
N TYR A 76 -17.88 13.51 -5.69
CA TYR A 76 -19.25 13.45 -6.22
C TYR A 76 -20.21 12.93 -5.15
N CYS A 77 -19.90 11.79 -4.51
CA CYS A 77 -20.74 11.23 -3.46
C CYS A 77 -20.88 12.19 -2.27
N HIS A 78 -19.79 12.83 -1.85
CA HIS A 78 -19.79 13.81 -0.78
C HIS A 78 -20.69 15.02 -1.11
N LYS A 79 -20.56 15.61 -2.31
CA LYS A 79 -21.41 16.72 -2.79
C LYS A 79 -22.88 16.34 -2.88
N ARG A 80 -23.18 15.09 -3.23
CA ARG A 80 -24.55 14.56 -3.28
C ARG A 80 -25.18 14.40 -1.89
N GLY A 81 -24.37 14.52 -0.82
CA GLY A 81 -24.82 14.38 0.57
C GLY A 81 -24.84 12.95 1.09
N ASP A 82 -24.18 12.03 0.40
CA ASP A 82 -24.01 10.64 0.88
C ASP A 82 -23.26 10.62 2.19
N ARG A 83 -23.56 9.62 3.01
CA ARG A 83 -22.86 9.40 4.28
C ARG A 83 -21.51 8.76 4.01
N VAL A 84 -20.44 9.51 4.27
CA VAL A 84 -19.05 9.06 4.13
C VAL A 84 -18.38 9.12 5.49
N PHE A 85 -17.82 7.99 5.93
CA PHE A 85 -17.18 7.85 7.24
C PHE A 85 -15.72 7.40 7.07
N ALA A 86 -14.89 7.87 7.99
CA ALA A 86 -13.53 7.41 8.15
C ALA A 86 -13.49 6.19 9.10
N TYR A 87 -12.76 5.16 8.70
CA TYR A 87 -12.33 4.06 9.55
C TYR A 87 -10.82 4.20 9.77
N GLU A 88 -10.44 4.60 10.97
CA GLU A 88 -9.04 4.73 11.34
C GLU A 88 -8.43 3.35 11.55
N PHE A 89 -7.50 3.01 10.68
CA PHE A 89 -6.80 1.73 10.68
C PHE A 89 -5.60 1.80 11.63
N ASN A 90 -5.47 0.78 12.47
CA ASN A 90 -4.33 0.59 13.35
C ASN A 90 -3.60 -0.69 12.93
N GLY A 91 -2.47 -0.55 12.25
CA GLY A 91 -1.65 -1.66 11.78
C GLY A 91 -0.67 -1.19 10.73
N TYR A 92 0.10 -2.13 10.21
CA TYR A 92 1.07 -1.85 9.16
C TYR A 92 0.37 -1.45 7.86
N TRP A 93 0.74 -0.30 7.33
CA TRP A 93 0.39 0.15 5.99
C TRP A 93 1.53 0.99 5.42
N LYS A 94 1.88 0.74 4.19
CA LYS A 94 2.93 1.49 3.47
C LYS A 94 2.48 1.84 2.06
N ASP A 95 2.62 3.11 1.69
CA ASP A 95 2.48 3.55 0.31
C ASP A 95 3.82 3.40 -0.41
N VAL A 96 3.85 2.56 -1.44
CA VAL A 96 5.06 2.29 -2.26
C VAL A 96 5.10 3.14 -3.54
N GLY A 97 4.57 4.34 -3.49
CA GLY A 97 4.45 5.24 -4.63
C GLY A 97 5.78 5.88 -5.11
N THR A 98 6.90 5.67 -4.41
CA THR A 98 8.23 6.14 -4.79
C THR A 98 9.26 5.01 -4.74
N LEU A 99 10.39 5.15 -5.44
CA LEU A 99 11.48 4.16 -5.39
C LEU A 99 12.03 4.01 -3.96
N SER A 100 12.14 5.10 -3.21
CA SER A 100 12.61 5.07 -1.82
C SER A 100 11.65 4.28 -0.94
N SER A 101 10.34 4.58 -0.97
CA SER A 101 9.35 3.87 -0.16
C SER A 101 9.21 2.39 -0.57
N TYR A 102 9.38 2.07 -1.85
CA TYR A 102 9.43 0.69 -2.32
C TYR A 102 10.65 -0.05 -1.74
N TRP A 103 11.83 0.55 -1.83
CA TRP A 103 13.07 -0.02 -1.27
C TRP A 103 12.95 -0.19 0.26
N GLU A 104 12.54 0.85 0.98
CA GLU A 104 12.35 0.80 2.44
C GLU A 104 11.39 -0.31 2.85
N SER A 105 10.24 -0.42 2.17
CA SER A 105 9.25 -1.48 2.46
C SER A 105 9.81 -2.88 2.28
N ASN A 106 10.70 -3.09 1.30
CA ASN A 106 11.41 -4.36 1.13
C ASN A 106 12.42 -4.58 2.27
N MET A 107 13.20 -3.55 2.62
CA MET A 107 14.20 -3.67 3.68
C MET A 107 13.60 -3.94 5.06
N GLU A 108 12.41 -3.43 5.34
CA GLU A 108 11.66 -3.74 6.57
C GLU A 108 11.34 -5.25 6.72
N LEU A 109 11.24 -5.99 5.60
CA LEU A 109 10.96 -7.44 5.63
C LEU A 109 12.13 -8.29 6.16
N ILE A 110 13.36 -7.78 6.09
CA ILE A 110 14.56 -8.49 6.58
C ILE A 110 14.91 -8.19 8.04
N ASP A 111 14.12 -7.39 8.72
CA ASP A 111 14.28 -7.15 10.15
C ASP A 111 14.03 -8.43 10.96
N LEU A 112 14.66 -8.54 12.10
CA LEU A 112 14.55 -9.72 12.96
C LEU A 112 13.10 -10.01 13.38
N ILE A 113 12.34 -8.93 13.64
CA ILE A 113 10.90 -8.98 13.93
C ILE A 113 10.24 -7.97 13.01
N PRO A 114 9.93 -8.34 11.75
CA PRO A 114 9.30 -7.43 10.82
C PRO A 114 7.87 -7.12 11.28
N GLU A 115 7.46 -5.86 11.16
CA GLU A 115 6.08 -5.46 11.46
C GLU A 115 5.08 -6.14 10.52
N PHE A 116 5.47 -6.33 9.25
CA PHE A 116 4.75 -7.14 8.27
C PHE A 116 5.42 -8.51 8.12
N ASN A 117 4.78 -9.56 8.66
CA ASN A 117 5.32 -10.91 8.67
C ASN A 117 4.88 -11.72 7.44
N LEU A 118 5.81 -12.03 6.53
CA LEU A 118 5.55 -12.89 5.37
C LEU A 118 5.28 -14.36 5.75
N TYR A 119 5.68 -14.79 6.95
CA TYR A 119 5.56 -16.17 7.45
C TYR A 119 4.31 -16.38 8.31
N GLU A 120 3.34 -15.44 8.26
CA GLU A 120 2.08 -15.55 9.00
C GLU A 120 1.27 -16.76 8.52
N GLU A 121 1.03 -17.71 9.41
CA GLU A 121 0.35 -18.98 9.07
C GLU A 121 -1.17 -18.81 8.98
N PHE A 122 -1.75 -17.93 9.81
CA PHE A 122 -3.20 -17.76 9.89
C PHE A 122 -3.76 -16.81 8.85
N TRP A 123 -2.90 -15.96 8.27
CA TRP A 123 -3.28 -15.02 7.22
C TRP A 123 -2.25 -15.02 6.10
N LYS A 124 -2.27 -16.07 5.31
CA LYS A 124 -1.32 -16.24 4.21
C LYS A 124 -1.55 -15.24 3.10
N VAL A 125 -0.48 -14.65 2.61
CA VAL A 125 -0.50 -13.82 1.40
C VAL A 125 -0.38 -14.73 0.17
N TYR A 126 -1.42 -14.74 -0.67
CA TYR A 126 -1.45 -15.54 -1.89
C TYR A 126 -1.06 -14.67 -3.09
N THR A 127 -0.19 -15.21 -3.93
CA THR A 127 0.20 -14.59 -5.20
C THR A 127 0.34 -15.67 -6.27
N LYS A 128 0.37 -15.26 -7.54
CA LYS A 128 0.74 -16.16 -8.62
C LYS A 128 2.24 -16.43 -8.51
N ALA A 129 2.62 -17.68 -8.32
CA ALA A 129 3.99 -18.14 -8.34
C ALA A 129 4.20 -19.08 -9.53
N ASP A 130 5.31 -18.92 -10.24
CA ASP A 130 5.75 -19.88 -11.24
C ASP A 130 6.42 -21.07 -10.52
N VAL A 131 6.31 -22.26 -11.10
CA VAL A 131 7.00 -23.44 -10.57
C VAL A 131 8.46 -23.35 -11.03
N ILE A 132 9.32 -22.94 -10.13
CA ILE A 132 10.76 -22.80 -10.36
C ILE A 132 11.53 -23.63 -9.31
N PRO A 133 12.79 -24.03 -9.58
CA PRO A 133 13.59 -24.80 -8.63
C PRO A 133 13.88 -24.01 -7.35
N PRO A 134 14.28 -24.68 -6.26
CA PRO A 134 14.82 -24.01 -5.09
C PRO A 134 16.02 -23.12 -5.44
N GLN A 135 16.34 -22.16 -4.57
CA GLN A 135 17.54 -21.36 -4.69
C GLN A 135 18.81 -22.20 -4.55
N TYR A 136 19.85 -21.84 -5.28
CA TYR A 136 21.19 -22.43 -5.19
C TYR A 136 22.16 -21.44 -4.56
N ILE A 137 22.93 -21.89 -3.57
CA ILE A 137 24.01 -21.11 -2.93
C ILE A 137 25.31 -21.88 -3.12
N ALA A 138 26.27 -21.28 -3.80
CA ALA A 138 27.56 -21.88 -4.10
C ALA A 138 28.44 -22.00 -2.83
N GLU A 139 29.46 -22.89 -2.87
CA GLU A 139 30.32 -23.21 -1.72
C GLU A 139 31.00 -21.99 -1.09
N ASN A 140 31.42 -21.03 -1.92
CA ASN A 140 32.14 -19.83 -1.46
C ASN A 140 31.22 -18.59 -1.33
N ALA A 141 29.92 -18.74 -1.57
CA ALA A 141 28.99 -17.63 -1.45
C ALA A 141 28.72 -17.27 0.01
N VAL A 142 28.57 -15.98 0.29
CA VAL A 142 28.22 -15.46 1.61
C VAL A 142 26.84 -14.80 1.54
N VAL A 143 25.92 -15.27 2.38
CA VAL A 143 24.57 -14.67 2.46
C VAL A 143 24.29 -14.29 3.91
N GLU A 144 24.11 -13.00 4.15
CA GLU A 144 23.84 -12.48 5.49
C GLU A 144 22.60 -11.55 5.47
N ARG A 145 21.71 -11.75 6.44
CA ARG A 145 20.51 -10.92 6.68
C ARG A 145 19.77 -10.59 5.37
N SER A 146 19.44 -11.62 4.58
CA SER A 146 18.86 -11.45 3.25
C SER A 146 17.73 -12.45 3.00
N ILE A 147 16.76 -12.06 2.18
CA ILE A 147 15.71 -12.95 1.65
C ILE A 147 16.09 -13.33 0.23
N ILE A 148 16.17 -14.64 -0.05
CA ILE A 148 16.54 -15.17 -1.35
C ILE A 148 15.32 -15.87 -1.97
N GLY A 149 14.90 -15.39 -3.15
CA GLY A 149 13.78 -15.96 -3.90
C GLY A 149 14.08 -17.31 -4.52
N GLU A 150 13.04 -18.07 -4.83
CA GLU A 150 13.15 -19.36 -5.49
C GLU A 150 13.85 -19.22 -6.86
N GLY A 151 14.65 -20.23 -7.24
CA GLY A 151 15.40 -20.23 -8.50
C GLY A 151 16.57 -19.24 -8.57
N ALA A 152 16.85 -18.48 -7.51
CA ALA A 152 18.02 -17.62 -7.50
C ALA A 152 19.32 -18.43 -7.35
N GLU A 153 20.38 -17.97 -7.99
CA GLU A 153 21.72 -18.56 -7.94
C GLU A 153 22.72 -17.56 -7.36
N ILE A 154 23.33 -17.90 -6.23
CA ILE A 154 24.25 -17.01 -5.51
C ILE A 154 25.65 -17.60 -5.56
N TYR A 155 26.57 -16.93 -6.24
CA TYR A 155 27.99 -17.30 -6.33
C TYR A 155 28.89 -16.34 -5.57
N GLY A 156 28.46 -15.11 -5.30
CA GLY A 156 29.16 -14.06 -4.58
C GLY A 156 28.59 -13.74 -3.21
N GLU A 157 28.78 -12.51 -2.77
CA GLU A 157 28.35 -12.01 -1.47
C GLU A 157 27.02 -11.25 -1.58
N VAL A 158 26.10 -11.56 -0.65
CA VAL A 158 24.79 -10.93 -0.53
C VAL A 158 24.57 -10.51 0.91
N HIS A 159 24.49 -9.22 1.17
CA HIS A 159 24.28 -8.66 2.50
C HIS A 159 23.10 -7.70 2.51
N ASN A 160 22.26 -7.78 3.56
CA ASN A 160 21.14 -6.87 3.80
C ASN A 160 20.30 -6.64 2.53
N SER A 161 19.89 -7.71 1.85
CA SER A 161 19.29 -7.62 0.53
C SER A 161 18.05 -8.50 0.38
N ILE A 162 17.21 -8.13 -0.58
CA ILE A 162 16.14 -8.99 -1.06
C ILE A 162 16.42 -9.32 -2.52
N ILE A 163 16.65 -10.58 -2.79
CA ILE A 163 16.93 -11.14 -4.11
C ILE A 163 15.66 -11.79 -4.65
N GLY A 164 15.18 -11.29 -5.77
CA GLY A 164 13.98 -11.81 -6.42
C GLY A 164 14.17 -13.20 -7.03
N PRO A 165 13.09 -13.84 -7.45
CA PRO A 165 13.13 -15.16 -8.09
C PRO A 165 13.99 -15.17 -9.37
N GLY A 166 14.79 -16.22 -9.54
CA GLY A 166 15.60 -16.45 -10.76
C GLY A 166 16.75 -15.45 -10.97
N VAL A 167 17.12 -14.66 -9.96
CA VAL A 167 18.26 -13.72 -10.04
C VAL A 167 19.57 -14.49 -9.88
N VAL A 168 20.58 -14.13 -10.68
CA VAL A 168 21.95 -14.65 -10.58
C VAL A 168 22.86 -13.56 -10.01
N VAL A 169 23.52 -13.87 -8.89
CA VAL A 169 24.57 -13.03 -8.29
C VAL A 169 25.92 -13.69 -8.56
N SER A 170 26.73 -13.07 -9.40
CA SER A 170 28.07 -13.54 -9.75
C SER A 170 29.08 -13.30 -8.61
N GLU A 171 30.28 -13.88 -8.74
CA GLU A 171 31.43 -13.63 -7.86
C GLU A 171 31.85 -12.16 -7.87
#